data_6ceb4100a5e250def8bd38a1d01829ae
#
_entry.id   6ceb4100a5e250def8bd38a1d01829ae
#
_cell.length_a   1.000
_cell.length_b   1.000
_cell.length_c   1.000
_cell.angle_alpha   90.00
_cell.angle_beta   90.00
_cell.angle_gamma   90.00
#
_symmetry.space_group_name_H-M   'P 1'
#
loop_
_entity.id
_entity.type
_entity.pdbx_description
1 polymer ?
#
loop_
_entity_poly.entity_id
_entity_poly.type
_entity_poly.pdbx_seq_one_letter_code
_entity_poly.pdbx_strand_id
1 'polypeptide(L)'
;CNVPMDAWGLDVVGSGSQKGYMMPPGLGFVAMSERAWQAHQRSDLPKFYLNLGAYRKAAAQDSNPFTPPVNLYFALEAALDMMQSEGLEAIFARHERHRRAVSAAMNAIGLPLYAAAGHGSPSITAVAPSGIDAEVLRKKVKARYDILLAGGQDHLKGSVFRIGHLGFVCDRDVLTAVAAIEATLQEMGMATATVGAGVAAAATELAR
;
A
#
# COMPACT_ATOMS: atom_id res chain seq x y z
N CYS A 1 0.81 3.99 -7.02
CA CYS A 1 1.70 5.13 -7.32
C CYS A 1 2.35 4.95 -8.68
N ASN A 2 2.64 6.06 -9.34
CA ASN A 2 3.41 6.05 -10.58
C ASN A 2 4.88 5.72 -10.29
N VAL A 3 5.43 4.75 -11.02
CA VAL A 3 6.85 4.39 -11.00
C VAL A 3 7.34 4.40 -12.45
N PRO A 4 7.68 5.57 -13.00
CA PRO A 4 8.08 5.72 -14.40
C PRO A 4 9.50 5.18 -14.58
N MET A 5 9.61 3.85 -14.74
CA MET A 5 10.86 3.10 -14.79
C MET A 5 11.87 3.71 -15.77
N ASP A 6 11.44 4.00 -16.99
CA ASP A 6 12.31 4.52 -18.03
C ASP A 6 12.79 5.94 -17.74
N ALA A 7 11.87 6.82 -17.29
CA ALA A 7 12.20 8.21 -16.96
C ALA A 7 13.17 8.31 -15.77
N TRP A 8 13.10 7.38 -14.84
CA TRP A 8 14.02 7.31 -13.70
C TRP A 8 15.29 6.51 -13.98
N GLY A 9 15.41 5.90 -15.14
CA GLY A 9 16.55 5.06 -15.52
C GLY A 9 16.70 3.81 -14.65
N LEU A 10 15.59 3.27 -14.15
CA LEU A 10 15.59 2.05 -13.34
C LEU A 10 15.84 0.82 -14.22
N ASP A 11 16.70 -0.08 -13.78
CA ASP A 11 17.02 -1.29 -14.53
C ASP A 11 16.12 -2.47 -14.20
N VAL A 12 15.68 -2.57 -12.95
CA VAL A 12 14.80 -3.64 -12.49
C VAL A 12 13.76 -3.07 -11.54
N VAL A 13 12.50 -3.37 -11.80
CA VAL A 13 11.38 -3.03 -10.92
C VAL A 13 10.62 -4.31 -10.58
N GLY A 14 10.49 -4.59 -9.29
CA GLY A 14 9.71 -5.71 -8.77
C GLY A 14 8.42 -5.26 -8.10
N SER A 15 7.36 -6.06 -8.24
CA SER A 15 6.10 -5.83 -7.54
C SER A 15 5.42 -7.16 -7.16
N GLY A 16 4.44 -7.10 -6.28
CA GLY A 16 3.68 -8.28 -5.85
C GLY A 16 2.17 -8.09 -5.99
N SER A 17 1.48 -9.19 -6.29
CA SER A 17 0.05 -9.20 -6.57
C SER A 17 -0.82 -8.65 -5.43
N GLN A 18 -0.41 -8.84 -4.16
CA GLN A 18 -1.11 -8.37 -2.97
C GLN A 18 -0.92 -6.87 -2.67
N LYS A 19 -0.23 -6.15 -3.54
CA LYS A 19 -0.01 -4.69 -3.44
C LYS A 19 -1.06 -3.94 -4.27
N GLY A 20 -0.64 -2.99 -5.08
CA GLY A 20 -1.53 -2.17 -5.90
C GLY A 20 -2.42 -2.92 -6.89
N TYR A 21 -2.13 -4.18 -7.16
CA TYR A 21 -2.97 -5.03 -8.02
C TYR A 21 -4.22 -5.59 -7.33
N MET A 22 -4.42 -5.36 -6.03
CA MET A 22 -5.65 -5.72 -5.30
C MET A 22 -5.95 -7.23 -5.25
N MET A 23 -4.95 -8.07 -5.39
CA MET A 23 -5.06 -9.53 -5.49
C MET A 23 -4.57 -10.24 -4.22
N PRO A 24 -4.88 -11.52 -4.04
CA PRO A 24 -4.18 -12.36 -3.07
C PRO A 24 -2.67 -12.43 -3.36
N PRO A 25 -1.83 -12.67 -2.33
CA PRO A 25 -0.41 -12.92 -2.53
C PRO A 25 -0.18 -14.20 -3.34
N GLY A 26 0.88 -14.23 -4.18
CA GLY A 26 1.28 -15.43 -4.92
C GLY A 26 1.83 -15.17 -6.32
N LEU A 27 1.69 -13.95 -6.89
CA LEU A 27 2.39 -13.56 -8.10
C LEU A 27 3.44 -12.49 -7.80
N GLY A 28 4.60 -12.64 -8.43
CA GLY A 28 5.64 -11.63 -8.51
C GLY A 28 5.75 -11.09 -9.94
N PHE A 29 5.83 -9.77 -10.07
CA PHE A 29 6.02 -9.10 -11.35
C PHE A 29 7.42 -8.50 -11.39
N VAL A 30 8.12 -8.66 -12.51
CA VAL A 30 9.47 -8.09 -12.71
C VAL A 30 9.51 -7.43 -14.08
N ALA A 31 9.83 -6.15 -14.11
CA ALA A 31 10.18 -5.42 -15.32
C ALA A 31 11.69 -5.23 -15.38
N MET A 32 12.29 -5.41 -16.56
CA MET A 32 13.73 -5.30 -16.76
C MET A 32 14.05 -4.44 -17.98
N SER A 33 15.03 -3.53 -17.83
CA SER A 33 15.61 -2.78 -18.94
C SER A 33 16.49 -3.68 -19.81
N GLU A 34 16.81 -3.22 -21.02
CA GLU A 34 17.76 -3.95 -21.88
C GLU A 34 19.15 -4.06 -21.21
N ARG A 35 19.57 -3.04 -20.47
CA ARG A 35 20.83 -3.07 -19.69
C ARG A 35 20.82 -4.18 -18.63
N ALA A 36 19.68 -4.38 -17.96
CA ALA A 36 19.51 -5.48 -17.00
C ALA A 36 19.56 -6.85 -17.70
N TRP A 37 18.97 -6.99 -18.90
CA TRP A 37 19.04 -8.22 -19.68
C TRP A 37 20.47 -8.54 -20.12
N GLN A 38 21.25 -7.55 -20.52
CA GLN A 38 22.68 -7.73 -20.82
C GLN A 38 23.48 -8.18 -19.59
N ALA A 39 23.19 -7.62 -18.42
CA ALA A 39 23.78 -8.06 -17.16
C ALA A 39 23.38 -9.50 -16.82
N HIS A 40 22.10 -9.86 -17.03
CA HIS A 40 21.61 -11.22 -16.82
C HIS A 40 22.36 -12.26 -17.66
N GLN A 41 22.72 -11.95 -18.90
CA GLN A 41 23.50 -12.85 -19.78
C GLN A 41 24.90 -13.15 -19.24
N ARG A 42 25.50 -12.21 -18.51
CA ARG A 42 26.86 -12.35 -17.93
C ARG A 42 26.86 -12.90 -16.51
N SER A 43 25.66 -13.06 -15.91
CA SER A 43 25.51 -13.55 -14.54
C SER A 43 25.78 -15.07 -14.48
N ASP A 44 26.73 -15.46 -13.64
CA ASP A 44 27.16 -16.84 -13.39
C ASP A 44 26.59 -17.45 -12.11
N LEU A 45 25.86 -16.65 -11.30
CA LEU A 45 25.19 -17.15 -10.08
C LEU A 45 24.24 -18.29 -10.40
N PRO A 46 24.28 -19.39 -9.64
CA PRO A 46 23.35 -20.50 -9.80
C PRO A 46 21.90 -20.03 -9.71
N LYS A 47 21.10 -20.35 -10.70
CA LYS A 47 19.67 -19.99 -10.77
C LYS A 47 18.89 -21.08 -11.49
N PHE A 48 17.71 -21.40 -10.98
CA PHE A 48 16.79 -22.37 -11.58
C PHE A 48 15.38 -21.79 -11.67
N TYR A 49 14.60 -21.82 -10.58
CA TYR A 49 13.23 -21.30 -10.57
C TYR A 49 13.17 -19.77 -10.80
N LEU A 50 14.15 -19.03 -10.31
CA LEU A 50 14.26 -17.58 -10.49
C LEU A 50 15.10 -17.19 -11.72
N ASN A 51 15.26 -18.08 -12.69
CA ASN A 51 15.94 -17.77 -13.93
C ASN A 51 15.03 -16.99 -14.87
N LEU A 52 15.10 -15.66 -14.84
CA LEU A 52 14.26 -14.78 -15.66
C LEU A 52 14.45 -15.01 -17.18
N GLY A 53 15.60 -15.50 -17.61
CA GLY A 53 15.83 -15.91 -19.01
C GLY A 53 14.91 -17.07 -19.45
N ALA A 54 14.64 -18.03 -18.56
CA ALA A 54 13.68 -19.09 -18.81
C ALA A 54 12.24 -18.56 -18.96
N TYR A 55 11.85 -17.60 -18.10
CA TYR A 55 10.55 -16.92 -18.21
C TYR A 55 10.41 -16.12 -19.50
N ARG A 56 11.43 -15.34 -19.88
CA ARG A 56 11.43 -14.59 -21.16
C ARG A 56 11.27 -15.52 -22.38
N LYS A 57 12.00 -16.66 -22.37
CA LYS A 57 11.91 -17.66 -23.46
C LYS A 57 10.51 -18.30 -23.54
N ALA A 58 9.93 -18.64 -22.38
CA ALA A 58 8.60 -19.24 -22.34
C ALA A 58 7.52 -18.23 -22.74
N ALA A 59 7.60 -16.99 -22.27
CA ALA A 59 6.68 -15.92 -22.64
C ALA A 59 6.63 -15.65 -24.15
N ALA A 60 7.77 -15.77 -24.84
CA ALA A 60 7.81 -15.65 -26.30
C ALA A 60 7.08 -16.78 -27.04
N GLN A 61 6.61 -17.80 -26.33
CA GLN A 61 5.84 -18.94 -26.83
C GLN A 61 4.45 -19.02 -26.16
N ASP A 62 3.98 -17.93 -25.58
CA ASP A 62 2.73 -17.84 -24.80
C ASP A 62 2.61 -18.93 -23.71
N SER A 63 3.73 -19.22 -23.05
CA SER A 63 3.86 -20.30 -22.07
C SER A 63 4.59 -19.87 -20.80
N ASN A 64 4.71 -20.78 -19.85
CA ASN A 64 5.45 -20.61 -18.60
C ASN A 64 6.52 -21.71 -18.46
N PRO A 65 7.69 -21.41 -17.84
CA PRO A 65 8.74 -22.42 -17.67
C PRO A 65 8.40 -23.43 -16.57
N PHE A 66 7.44 -23.14 -15.70
CA PHE A 66 6.95 -23.98 -14.61
C PHE A 66 5.43 -23.92 -14.54
N THR A 67 4.80 -24.83 -13.81
CA THR A 67 3.34 -24.84 -13.63
C THR A 67 2.86 -23.51 -13.05
N PRO A 68 2.02 -22.77 -13.77
CA PRO A 68 1.55 -21.46 -13.30
C PRO A 68 0.43 -21.59 -12.28
N PRO A 69 0.26 -20.62 -11.37
CA PRO A 69 -0.88 -20.54 -10.47
C PRO A 69 -2.11 -20.01 -11.23
N VAL A 70 -2.77 -20.86 -12.01
CA VAL A 70 -3.83 -20.48 -12.96
C VAL A 70 -4.95 -19.65 -12.31
N ASN A 71 -5.37 -19.99 -11.08
CA ASN A 71 -6.40 -19.23 -10.36
C ASN A 71 -5.98 -17.77 -10.10
N LEU A 72 -4.69 -17.51 -9.88
CA LEU A 72 -4.18 -16.15 -9.71
C LEU A 72 -4.09 -15.41 -11.05
N TYR A 73 -3.96 -16.10 -12.17
CA TYR A 73 -4.02 -15.46 -13.49
C TYR A 73 -5.42 -14.96 -13.81
N PHE A 74 -6.46 -15.74 -13.52
CA PHE A 74 -7.85 -15.26 -13.65
C PHE A 74 -8.13 -14.07 -12.69
N ALA A 75 -7.60 -14.12 -11.48
CA ALA A 75 -7.71 -12.98 -10.57
C ALA A 75 -6.94 -11.74 -11.08
N LEU A 76 -5.80 -11.94 -11.75
CA LEU A 76 -5.03 -10.85 -12.36
C LEU A 76 -5.79 -10.23 -13.53
N GLU A 77 -6.41 -11.02 -14.39
CA GLU A 77 -7.25 -10.55 -15.49
C GLU A 77 -8.36 -9.63 -14.95
N ALA A 78 -9.14 -10.11 -13.98
CA ALA A 78 -10.20 -9.30 -13.36
C ALA A 78 -9.66 -8.01 -12.70
N ALA A 79 -8.51 -8.07 -12.04
CA ALA A 79 -7.89 -6.89 -11.43
C ALA A 79 -7.41 -5.89 -12.48
N LEU A 80 -6.85 -6.35 -13.58
CA LEU A 80 -6.42 -5.49 -14.69
C LEU A 80 -7.61 -4.83 -15.39
N ASP A 81 -8.71 -5.55 -15.59
CA ASP A 81 -9.95 -4.98 -16.14
C ASP A 81 -10.50 -3.85 -15.26
N MET A 82 -10.50 -4.04 -13.93
CA MET A 82 -10.88 -2.99 -12.99
C MET A 82 -9.95 -1.78 -13.07
N MET A 83 -8.63 -2.00 -13.14
CA MET A 83 -7.65 -0.93 -13.24
C MET A 83 -7.75 -0.18 -14.58
N GLN A 84 -8.01 -0.88 -15.67
CA GLN A 84 -8.22 -0.26 -16.98
C GLN A 84 -9.51 0.55 -17.02
N SER A 85 -10.58 0.04 -16.42
CA SER A 85 -11.87 0.74 -16.33
C SER A 85 -11.77 2.04 -15.52
N GLU A 86 -11.02 2.05 -14.42
CA GLU A 86 -10.79 3.27 -13.63
C GLU A 86 -9.79 4.21 -14.31
N GLY A 87 -8.77 3.66 -14.96
CA GLY A 87 -7.66 4.41 -15.57
C GLY A 87 -6.53 4.72 -14.58
N LEU A 88 -5.27 4.58 -15.05
CA LEU A 88 -4.10 4.69 -14.17
C LEU A 88 -3.97 6.06 -13.51
N GLU A 89 -4.23 7.14 -14.23
CA GLU A 89 -4.16 8.50 -13.69
C GLU A 89 -5.22 8.73 -12.60
N ALA A 90 -6.43 8.21 -12.79
CA ALA A 90 -7.49 8.27 -11.78
C ALA A 90 -7.12 7.46 -10.53
N ILE A 91 -6.54 6.27 -10.71
CA ILE A 91 -6.00 5.45 -9.62
C ILE A 91 -4.93 6.22 -8.83
N PHE A 92 -3.98 6.87 -9.50
CA PHE A 92 -2.94 7.66 -8.84
C PHE A 92 -3.53 8.85 -8.07
N ALA A 93 -4.46 9.58 -8.68
CA ALA A 93 -5.15 10.71 -8.04
C ALA A 93 -5.95 10.27 -6.81
N ARG A 94 -6.67 9.15 -6.89
CA ARG A 94 -7.42 8.58 -5.76
C ARG A 94 -6.52 8.22 -4.59
N HIS A 95 -5.40 7.55 -4.84
CA HIS A 95 -4.45 7.19 -3.78
C HIS A 95 -3.83 8.43 -3.12
N GLU A 96 -3.50 9.46 -3.91
CA GLU A 96 -2.96 10.72 -3.37
C GLU A 96 -4.02 11.48 -2.55
N ARG A 97 -5.28 11.49 -3.01
CA ARG A 97 -6.40 12.06 -2.25
C ARG A 97 -6.59 11.35 -0.91
N HIS A 98 -6.57 10.01 -0.89
CA HIS A 98 -6.65 9.24 0.34
C HIS A 98 -5.46 9.51 1.27
N ARG A 99 -4.25 9.60 0.74
CA ARG A 99 -3.07 9.97 1.53
C ARG A 99 -3.24 11.32 2.20
N ARG A 100 -3.69 12.34 1.47
CA ARG A 100 -3.95 13.68 2.03
C ARG A 100 -5.01 13.62 3.12
N ALA A 101 -6.11 12.93 2.86
CA ALA A 101 -7.23 12.80 3.80
C ALA A 101 -6.80 12.13 5.11
N VAL A 102 -6.09 11.00 5.04
CA VAL A 102 -5.58 10.30 6.23
C VAL A 102 -4.56 11.16 6.97
N SER A 103 -3.64 11.82 6.25
CA SER A 103 -2.63 12.69 6.87
C SER A 103 -3.25 13.89 7.59
N ALA A 104 -4.23 14.54 6.95
CA ALA A 104 -4.96 15.66 7.56
C ALA A 104 -5.73 15.22 8.79
N ALA A 105 -6.39 14.06 8.74
CA ALA A 105 -7.12 13.49 9.85
C ALA A 105 -6.20 13.21 11.06
N MET A 106 -5.08 12.54 10.84
CA MET A 106 -4.15 12.21 11.93
C MET A 106 -3.57 13.48 12.57
N ASN A 107 -3.20 14.47 11.78
CA ASN A 107 -2.75 15.77 12.29
C ASN A 107 -3.86 16.48 13.09
N ALA A 108 -5.11 16.46 12.61
CA ALA A 108 -6.24 17.12 13.27
C ALA A 108 -6.56 16.52 14.64
N ILE A 109 -6.29 15.23 14.85
CA ILE A 109 -6.47 14.55 16.13
C ILE A 109 -5.19 14.46 16.97
N GLY A 110 -4.14 15.20 16.60
CA GLY A 110 -2.90 15.28 17.37
C GLY A 110 -1.99 14.04 17.27
N LEU A 111 -2.14 13.22 16.26
CA LEU A 111 -1.29 12.05 16.03
C LEU A 111 -0.20 12.37 14.98
N PRO A 112 1.08 12.45 15.39
CA PRO A 112 2.17 12.80 14.48
C PRO A 112 2.37 11.73 13.41
N LEU A 113 2.64 12.16 12.18
CA LEU A 113 3.06 11.29 11.10
C LEU A 113 4.52 10.89 11.30
N TYR A 114 4.86 9.64 10.99
CA TYR A 114 6.24 9.14 11.05
C TYR A 114 7.11 9.67 9.90
N ALA A 115 6.53 9.80 8.71
CA ALA A 115 7.24 10.32 7.55
C ALA A 115 7.47 11.84 7.68
N ALA A 116 8.65 12.30 7.27
CA ALA A 116 8.92 13.74 7.15
C ALA A 116 7.95 14.41 6.17
N ALA A 117 7.71 15.70 6.37
CA ALA A 117 6.82 16.48 5.51
C ALA A 117 7.23 16.36 4.03
N GLY A 118 6.27 16.10 3.15
CA GLY A 118 6.51 15.92 1.71
C GLY A 118 7.02 14.54 1.29
N HIS A 119 7.33 13.63 2.24
CA HIS A 119 7.88 12.30 1.96
C HIS A 119 6.93 11.13 2.31
N GLY A 120 5.64 11.41 2.46
CA GLY A 120 4.62 10.39 2.71
C GLY A 120 4.40 9.48 1.50
N SER A 121 4.21 8.18 1.76
CA SER A 121 3.84 7.21 0.71
C SER A 121 2.40 7.42 0.24
N PRO A 122 2.09 7.36 -1.06
CA PRO A 122 0.72 7.42 -1.55
C PRO A 122 -0.13 6.17 -1.21
N SER A 123 0.48 5.11 -0.69
CA SER A 123 -0.20 3.82 -0.44
C SER A 123 -0.42 3.51 1.03
N ILE A 124 0.30 4.18 1.93
CA ILE A 124 0.26 3.90 3.37
C ILE A 124 0.66 5.14 4.17
N THR A 125 -0.05 5.41 5.26
CA THR A 125 0.32 6.46 6.21
C THR A 125 0.81 5.82 7.51
N ALA A 126 2.05 6.06 7.87
CA ALA A 126 2.64 5.64 9.13
C ALA A 126 2.46 6.74 10.18
N VAL A 127 1.97 6.37 11.35
CA VAL A 127 1.64 7.27 12.47
C VAL A 127 2.45 6.87 13.68
N ALA A 128 3.12 7.83 14.33
CA ALA A 128 3.95 7.63 15.51
C ALA A 128 3.36 8.36 16.72
N PRO A 129 2.33 7.80 17.38
CA PRO A 129 1.62 8.48 18.44
C PRO A 129 2.51 8.64 19.70
N SER A 130 2.65 9.86 20.20
CA SER A 130 3.41 10.13 21.41
C SER A 130 2.61 9.74 22.65
N GLY A 131 3.22 8.97 23.56
CA GLY A 131 2.58 8.57 24.83
C GLY A 131 1.48 7.51 24.69
N ILE A 132 1.28 6.93 23.50
CA ILE A 132 0.28 5.91 23.22
C ILE A 132 0.98 4.67 22.66
N ASP A 133 0.75 3.51 23.28
CA ASP A 133 1.19 2.24 22.70
C ASP A 133 0.36 1.93 21.44
N ALA A 134 1.02 1.94 20.29
CA ALA A 134 0.40 1.70 19.01
C ALA A 134 -0.20 0.28 18.88
N GLU A 135 0.34 -0.72 19.59
CA GLU A 135 -0.21 -2.09 19.59
C GLU A 135 -1.49 -2.16 20.41
N VAL A 136 -1.57 -1.45 21.54
CA VAL A 136 -2.79 -1.37 22.35
C VAL A 136 -3.91 -0.69 21.54
N LEU A 137 -3.61 0.45 20.91
CA LEU A 137 -4.56 1.16 20.04
C LEU A 137 -5.10 0.24 18.94
N ARG A 138 -4.20 -0.40 18.18
CA ARG A 138 -4.57 -1.31 17.08
C ARG A 138 -5.46 -2.47 17.53
N LYS A 139 -5.11 -3.09 18.66
CA LYS A 139 -5.91 -4.20 19.23
C LYS A 139 -7.31 -3.76 19.60
N LYS A 140 -7.45 -2.58 20.19
CA LYS A 140 -8.77 -2.01 20.56
C LYS A 140 -9.60 -1.66 19.32
N VAL A 141 -8.99 -1.01 18.30
CA VAL A 141 -9.65 -0.72 17.02
C VAL A 141 -10.15 -2.02 16.37
N LYS A 142 -9.30 -3.06 16.32
CA LYS A 142 -9.70 -4.35 15.76
C LYS A 142 -10.83 -5.00 16.56
N ALA A 143 -10.71 -5.04 17.88
CA ALA A 143 -11.69 -5.74 18.72
C ALA A 143 -13.10 -5.11 18.66
N ARG A 144 -13.16 -3.78 18.53
CA ARG A 144 -14.44 -3.07 18.58
C ARG A 144 -15.07 -2.83 17.19
N TYR A 145 -14.23 -2.56 16.20
CA TYR A 145 -14.69 -2.12 14.88
C TYR A 145 -14.37 -3.09 13.74
N ASP A 146 -13.68 -4.20 14.07
CA ASP A 146 -13.14 -5.18 13.10
C ASP A 146 -12.28 -4.54 12.00
N ILE A 147 -11.61 -3.41 12.30
CA ILE A 147 -10.71 -2.72 11.40
C ILE A 147 -9.27 -3.10 11.72
N LEU A 148 -8.57 -3.66 10.73
CA LEU A 148 -7.20 -4.10 10.87
C LEU A 148 -6.21 -3.02 10.43
N LEU A 149 -5.52 -2.41 11.41
CA LEU A 149 -4.39 -1.52 11.16
C LEU A 149 -3.08 -2.32 11.20
N ALA A 150 -2.12 -2.01 10.32
CA ALA A 150 -0.80 -2.63 10.37
C ALA A 150 0.06 -2.03 11.49
N GLY A 151 0.91 -2.83 12.13
CA GLY A 151 1.85 -2.37 13.17
C GLY A 151 3.19 -1.91 12.61
N GLY A 152 4.02 -1.34 13.47
CA GLY A 152 5.44 -1.14 13.20
C GLY A 152 6.18 -2.47 13.09
N GLN A 153 7.32 -2.46 12.41
CA GLN A 153 8.20 -3.62 12.28
C GLN A 153 9.50 -3.36 13.04
N ASP A 154 10.17 -4.41 13.44
CA ASP A 154 11.46 -4.38 14.13
C ASP A 154 11.46 -3.37 15.30
N HIS A 155 12.35 -2.39 15.24
CA HIS A 155 12.50 -1.33 16.25
C HIS A 155 11.31 -0.36 16.35
N LEU A 156 10.41 -0.38 15.37
CA LEU A 156 9.18 0.47 15.36
C LEU A 156 7.97 -0.23 15.98
N LYS A 157 8.12 -1.49 16.42
CA LYS A 157 7.02 -2.24 17.05
C LYS A 157 6.58 -1.55 18.34
N GLY A 158 5.28 -1.31 18.48
CA GLY A 158 4.70 -0.59 19.63
C GLY A 158 4.73 0.94 19.53
N SER A 159 5.64 1.52 18.73
CA SER A 159 5.75 2.96 18.56
C SER A 159 5.09 3.51 17.30
N VAL A 160 4.80 2.64 16.31
CA VAL A 160 4.18 3.05 15.04
C VAL A 160 3.03 2.13 14.70
N PHE A 161 1.94 2.70 14.19
CA PHE A 161 0.94 1.96 13.43
C PHE A 161 0.79 2.54 12.02
N ARG A 162 0.21 1.76 11.12
CA ARG A 162 0.10 2.12 9.71
C ARG A 162 -1.33 1.97 9.22
N ILE A 163 -1.81 2.96 8.49
CA ILE A 163 -3.10 2.98 7.83
C ILE A 163 -2.84 2.73 6.34
N GLY A 164 -3.25 1.56 5.83
CA GLY A 164 -3.15 1.24 4.43
C GLY A 164 -4.33 1.85 3.66
N HIS A 165 -4.03 2.59 2.60
CA HIS A 165 -5.03 3.12 1.66
C HIS A 165 -4.67 2.74 0.23
N LEU A 166 -4.20 1.51 0.06
CA LEU A 166 -3.69 0.90 -1.16
C LEU A 166 -4.74 -0.01 -1.79
N GLY A 167 -4.85 0.03 -3.09
CA GLY A 167 -5.68 -0.90 -3.87
C GLY A 167 -7.15 -0.49 -3.91
N PHE A 168 -8.05 -1.43 -3.67
CA PHE A 168 -9.50 -1.20 -3.71
C PHE A 168 -10.01 -0.62 -2.39
N VAL A 169 -9.59 0.62 -2.12
CA VAL A 169 -10.02 1.41 -0.97
C VAL A 169 -10.81 2.60 -1.49
N CYS A 170 -11.96 2.89 -0.88
CA CYS A 170 -12.80 4.02 -1.22
C CYS A 170 -12.84 5.07 -0.09
N ASP A 171 -13.44 6.22 -0.37
CA ASP A 171 -13.54 7.33 0.57
C ASP A 171 -14.24 6.92 1.87
N ARG A 172 -15.28 6.06 1.80
CA ARG A 172 -15.98 5.51 2.96
C ARG A 172 -15.03 4.72 3.88
N ASP A 173 -14.13 3.93 3.32
CA ASP A 173 -13.19 3.12 4.10
C ASP A 173 -12.21 4.02 4.87
N VAL A 174 -11.76 5.10 4.24
CA VAL A 174 -10.91 6.13 4.89
C VAL A 174 -11.64 6.78 6.06
N LEU A 175 -12.87 7.27 5.83
CA LEU A 175 -13.67 7.91 6.88
C LEU A 175 -13.97 6.95 8.03
N THR A 176 -14.30 5.69 7.74
CA THR A 176 -14.58 4.67 8.74
C THR A 176 -13.34 4.37 9.59
N ALA A 177 -12.17 4.21 8.97
CA ALA A 177 -10.93 3.96 9.69
C ALA A 177 -10.55 5.14 10.60
N VAL A 178 -10.68 6.37 10.12
CA VAL A 178 -10.43 7.59 10.89
C VAL A 178 -11.38 7.68 12.09
N ALA A 179 -12.69 7.49 11.88
CA ALA A 179 -13.69 7.51 12.93
C ALA A 179 -13.42 6.46 14.02
N ALA A 180 -13.04 5.25 13.63
CA ALA A 180 -12.72 4.17 14.57
C ALA A 180 -11.46 4.48 15.41
N ILE A 181 -10.43 5.07 14.81
CA ILE A 181 -9.22 5.49 15.53
C ILE A 181 -9.58 6.58 16.53
N GLU A 182 -10.33 7.60 16.11
CA GLU A 182 -10.73 8.73 16.93
C GLU A 182 -11.59 8.30 18.13
N ALA A 183 -12.60 7.46 17.90
CA ALA A 183 -13.43 6.89 18.94
C ALA A 183 -12.65 6.00 19.92
N THR A 184 -11.65 5.26 19.43
CA THR A 184 -10.80 4.45 20.30
C THR A 184 -9.93 5.33 21.20
N LEU A 185 -9.40 6.44 20.70
CA LEU A 185 -8.64 7.41 21.52
C LEU A 185 -9.52 8.02 22.61
N GLN A 186 -10.78 8.33 22.33
CA GLN A 186 -11.75 8.80 23.34
C GLN A 186 -11.94 7.76 24.46
N GLU A 187 -12.15 6.49 24.09
CA GLU A 187 -12.28 5.41 25.08
C GLU A 187 -11.02 5.21 25.94
N MET A 188 -9.87 5.43 25.36
CA MET A 188 -8.59 5.34 26.09
C MET A 188 -8.32 6.55 26.97
N GLY A 189 -9.15 7.60 26.93
CA GLY A 189 -8.92 8.87 27.62
C GLY A 189 -7.69 9.61 27.06
N MET A 190 -7.31 9.35 25.80
CA MET A 190 -6.11 9.89 25.18
C MET A 190 -6.43 10.83 24.00
N ALA A 191 -7.70 11.20 23.84
CA ALA A 191 -8.09 12.16 22.80
C ALA A 191 -7.63 13.57 23.17
N THR A 192 -6.96 14.24 22.26
CA THR A 192 -6.46 15.62 22.41
C THR A 192 -7.26 16.64 21.61
N ALA A 193 -8.17 16.19 20.76
CA ALA A 193 -8.97 17.02 19.87
C ALA A 193 -10.49 16.84 20.13
N THR A 194 -11.27 17.76 19.61
CA THR A 194 -12.74 17.69 19.61
C THR A 194 -13.20 16.46 18.83
N VAL A 195 -14.23 15.78 19.32
CA VAL A 195 -14.84 14.62 18.66
C VAL A 195 -15.27 15.00 17.23
N GLY A 196 -14.88 14.18 16.27
CA GLY A 196 -15.17 14.40 14.84
C GLY A 196 -14.13 15.24 14.10
N ALA A 197 -13.11 15.78 14.79
CA ALA A 197 -12.08 16.62 14.15
C ALA A 197 -11.33 15.88 13.02
N GLY A 198 -10.94 14.64 13.25
CA GLY A 198 -10.27 13.81 12.24
C GLY A 198 -11.15 13.51 11.06
N VAL A 199 -12.41 13.12 11.32
CA VAL A 199 -13.39 12.84 10.26
C VAL A 199 -13.67 14.08 9.41
N ALA A 200 -13.84 15.25 10.05
CA ALA A 200 -14.07 16.52 9.34
C ALA A 200 -12.87 16.91 8.47
N ALA A 201 -11.64 16.74 8.97
CA ALA A 201 -10.43 17.02 8.21
C ALA A 201 -10.29 16.05 7.01
N ALA A 202 -10.55 14.74 7.21
CA ALA A 202 -10.54 13.77 6.11
C ALA A 202 -11.59 14.12 5.05
N ALA A 203 -12.83 14.39 5.44
CA ALA A 203 -13.92 14.74 4.52
C ALA A 203 -13.59 15.98 3.69
N THR A 204 -12.96 16.99 4.29
CA THR A 204 -12.52 18.19 3.58
C THR A 204 -11.51 17.89 2.47
N GLU A 205 -10.56 17.00 2.71
CA GLU A 205 -9.58 16.59 1.69
C GLU A 205 -10.16 15.68 0.62
N LEU A 206 -11.13 14.82 1.00
CA LEU A 206 -11.81 13.93 0.05
C LEU A 206 -12.73 14.69 -0.92
N ALA A 207 -13.21 15.87 -0.55
CA ALA A 207 -14.07 16.71 -1.38
C ALA A 207 -13.30 17.57 -2.42
N ARG A 208 -11.98 17.57 -2.37
CA ARG A 208 -11.07 18.30 -3.30
C ARG A 208 -10.68 17.41 -4.48
#